data_970b2d43c0c432a3464227c2cde0e251
#
_entry.id   970b2d43c0c432a3464227c2cde0e251
#
_cell.length_a   1.000
_cell.length_b   1.000
_cell.length_c   1.000
_cell.angle_alpha   90.00
_cell.angle_beta   90.00
_cell.angle_gamma   90.00
#
_symmetry.space_group_name_H-M   'P 1'
#
loop_
_entity.id
_entity.type
_entity.pdbx_description
1 polymer ?
#
loop_
_entity_poly.entity_id
_entity_poly.type
_entity_poly.pdbx_seq_one_letter_code
_entity_poly.pdbx_strand_id
1 'polypeptide(L)'
;MEIRAELNELLNEFYPGQKIPSERVLAERFGVARMTLRHAIETFILEGKLERRPGSGTYISNQCYSLSARCRSFSSEMKSRGLEPRNKLLVVKIIAADKVSSSKLRIPLNSKILKFSRLRLGDEIPMAYQTTSIPISYIGDIEEAELEGSLEDLLQNKFGICITTSQTEISGDLADQKISKLLEIATSTPCLVKETIDMDQRSRSIMWNKTWYNADRFKIRFDAACNVRETKSSAVS
;
A
#
# COMPACT_ATOMS: atom_id res chain seq x y z
N MET A 1 -21.53 -4.65 -15.91
CA MET A 1 -20.82 -4.52 -14.59
C MET A 1 -20.28 -5.86 -14.08
N GLU A 2 -20.89 -6.95 -14.45
CA GLU A 2 -20.59 -8.31 -13.95
C GLU A 2 -19.19 -8.82 -14.37
N ILE A 3 -18.85 -8.76 -15.64
CA ILE A 3 -17.60 -9.32 -16.19
C ILE A 3 -16.33 -8.70 -15.59
N ARG A 4 -16.37 -7.41 -15.20
CA ARG A 4 -15.22 -6.73 -14.60
C ARG A 4 -14.93 -7.23 -13.18
N ALA A 5 -15.98 -7.53 -12.41
CA ALA A 5 -15.85 -8.08 -11.07
C ALA A 5 -15.30 -9.51 -11.14
N GLU A 6 -15.87 -10.36 -11.99
CA GLU A 6 -15.42 -11.75 -12.19
C GLU A 6 -13.98 -11.82 -12.71
N LEU A 7 -13.61 -10.95 -13.65
CA LEU A 7 -12.24 -10.88 -14.16
C LEU A 7 -11.28 -10.40 -13.06
N ASN A 8 -11.70 -9.45 -12.22
CA ASN A 8 -10.87 -8.99 -11.10
C ASN A 8 -10.64 -10.11 -10.05
N GLU A 9 -11.66 -10.91 -9.76
CA GLU A 9 -11.53 -12.08 -8.87
C GLU A 9 -10.55 -13.11 -9.46
N LEU A 10 -10.70 -13.42 -10.74
CA LEU A 10 -9.79 -14.33 -11.43
C LEU A 10 -8.34 -13.82 -11.41
N LEU A 11 -8.12 -12.51 -11.63
CA LEU A 11 -6.77 -11.94 -11.65
C LEU A 11 -6.07 -12.06 -10.29
N ASN A 12 -6.80 -12.14 -9.18
CA ASN A 12 -6.24 -12.35 -7.86
C ASN A 12 -5.64 -13.77 -7.65
N GLU A 13 -5.94 -14.72 -8.54
CA GLU A 13 -5.35 -16.06 -8.52
C GLU A 13 -3.94 -16.10 -9.15
N PHE A 14 -3.52 -15.04 -9.86
CA PHE A 14 -2.26 -14.97 -10.58
C PHE A 14 -1.23 -14.11 -9.85
N TYR A 15 0.05 -14.41 -10.07
CA TYR A 15 1.17 -13.65 -9.51
C TYR A 15 1.64 -12.56 -10.47
N PRO A 16 2.23 -11.45 -9.95
CA PRO A 16 2.89 -10.45 -10.77
C PRO A 16 3.88 -11.06 -11.77
N GLY A 17 3.82 -10.60 -13.01
CA GLY A 17 4.62 -11.16 -14.11
C GLY A 17 4.10 -12.45 -14.70
N GLN A 18 3.06 -13.07 -14.14
CA GLN A 18 2.45 -14.27 -14.67
C GLN A 18 1.56 -13.96 -15.87
N LYS A 19 1.62 -14.85 -16.89
CA LYS A 19 0.77 -14.75 -18.08
C LYS A 19 -0.64 -15.19 -17.73
N ILE A 20 -1.64 -14.38 -18.08
CA ILE A 20 -3.06 -14.76 -17.98
C ILE A 20 -3.50 -15.57 -19.21
N PRO A 21 -4.57 -16.35 -19.11
CA PRO A 21 -5.16 -17.04 -20.25
C PRO A 21 -5.52 -16.07 -21.39
N SER A 22 -5.53 -16.55 -22.63
CA SER A 22 -5.84 -15.72 -23.80
C SER A 22 -7.27 -15.15 -23.74
N GLU A 23 -7.49 -14.00 -24.41
CA GLU A 23 -8.81 -13.38 -24.52
C GLU A 23 -9.88 -14.37 -24.99
N ARG A 24 -9.53 -15.32 -25.90
CA ARG A 24 -10.44 -16.35 -26.36
C ARG A 24 -10.85 -17.31 -25.26
N VAL A 25 -9.89 -17.81 -24.49
CA VAL A 25 -10.13 -18.75 -23.39
C VAL A 25 -10.97 -18.10 -22.29
N LEU A 26 -10.65 -16.84 -21.94
CA LEU A 26 -11.38 -16.11 -20.92
C LEU A 26 -12.81 -15.76 -21.39
N ALA A 27 -13.00 -15.39 -22.65
CA ALA A 27 -14.32 -15.12 -23.21
C ALA A 27 -15.22 -16.37 -23.17
N GLU A 28 -14.66 -17.54 -23.51
CA GLU A 28 -15.35 -18.84 -23.39
C GLU A 28 -15.68 -19.16 -21.92
N ARG A 29 -14.73 -18.96 -20.99
CA ARG A 29 -14.91 -19.22 -19.54
C ARG A 29 -16.02 -18.37 -18.91
N PHE A 30 -16.09 -17.08 -19.28
CA PHE A 30 -17.07 -16.14 -18.74
C PHE A 30 -18.37 -16.07 -19.57
N GLY A 31 -18.47 -16.80 -20.69
CA GLY A 31 -19.67 -16.81 -21.53
C GLY A 31 -20.00 -15.47 -22.19
N VAL A 32 -18.99 -14.63 -22.47
CA VAL A 32 -19.17 -13.28 -23.02
C VAL A 32 -18.56 -13.14 -24.40
N ALA A 33 -19.02 -12.13 -25.17
CA ALA A 33 -18.42 -11.80 -26.45
C ALA A 33 -16.94 -11.39 -26.25
N ARG A 34 -16.07 -11.83 -27.18
CA ARG A 34 -14.63 -11.56 -27.12
C ARG A 34 -14.31 -10.05 -27.05
N MET A 35 -15.12 -9.21 -27.72
CA MET A 35 -14.96 -7.76 -27.68
C MET A 35 -15.27 -7.18 -26.30
N THR A 36 -16.27 -7.71 -25.60
CA THR A 36 -16.62 -7.30 -24.24
C THR A 36 -15.48 -7.60 -23.28
N LEU A 37 -14.90 -8.82 -23.37
CA LEU A 37 -13.76 -9.19 -22.55
C LEU A 37 -12.51 -8.35 -22.87
N ARG A 38 -12.25 -8.12 -24.17
CA ARG A 38 -11.14 -7.29 -24.61
C ARG A 38 -11.23 -5.87 -24.03
N HIS A 39 -12.41 -5.28 -24.03
CA HIS A 39 -12.62 -3.96 -23.44
C HIS A 39 -12.37 -3.96 -21.92
N ALA A 40 -12.81 -5.02 -21.22
CA ALA A 40 -12.49 -5.18 -19.80
C ALA A 40 -10.97 -5.29 -19.55
N ILE A 41 -10.27 -6.11 -20.36
CA ILE A 41 -8.81 -6.24 -20.28
C ILE A 41 -8.11 -4.91 -20.58
N GLU A 42 -8.54 -4.15 -21.58
CA GLU A 42 -7.99 -2.83 -21.89
C GLU A 42 -8.16 -1.85 -20.72
N THR A 43 -9.30 -1.90 -20.03
CA THR A 43 -9.51 -1.12 -18.82
C THR A 43 -8.50 -1.50 -17.72
N PHE A 44 -8.23 -2.79 -17.49
CA PHE A 44 -7.23 -3.23 -16.54
C PHE A 44 -5.78 -2.90 -16.97
N ILE A 45 -5.51 -2.80 -18.27
CA ILE A 45 -4.22 -2.31 -18.77
C ILE A 45 -4.09 -0.80 -18.50
N LEU A 46 -5.13 0.00 -18.72
CA LEU A 46 -5.15 1.43 -18.39
C LEU A 46 -5.02 1.67 -16.87
N GLU A 47 -5.59 0.78 -16.06
CA GLU A 47 -5.43 0.79 -14.60
C GLU A 47 -4.06 0.27 -14.16
N GLY A 48 -3.23 -0.21 -15.10
CA GLY A 48 -1.90 -0.76 -14.82
C GLY A 48 -1.88 -2.12 -14.13
N LYS A 49 -3.02 -2.79 -13.98
CA LYS A 49 -3.10 -4.15 -13.40
C LYS A 49 -2.59 -5.21 -14.36
N LEU A 50 -2.73 -4.97 -15.65
CA LEU A 50 -2.26 -5.84 -16.72
C LEU A 50 -1.29 -5.10 -17.62
N GLU A 51 -0.36 -5.82 -18.20
CA GLU A 51 0.53 -5.35 -19.25
C GLU A 51 0.44 -6.23 -20.48
N ARG A 52 0.39 -5.63 -21.66
CA ARG A 52 0.41 -6.36 -22.93
C ARG A 52 1.83 -6.42 -23.47
N ARG A 53 2.34 -7.64 -23.69
CA ARG A 53 3.64 -7.85 -24.34
C ARG A 53 3.40 -8.27 -25.78
N PRO A 54 3.80 -7.44 -26.77
CA PRO A 54 3.57 -7.72 -28.18
C PRO A 54 4.05 -9.12 -28.56
N GLY A 55 3.22 -9.91 -29.28
CA GLY A 55 3.53 -11.28 -29.69
C GLY A 55 3.55 -12.33 -28.58
N SER A 56 3.51 -11.94 -27.30
CA SER A 56 3.65 -12.85 -26.17
C SER A 56 2.34 -13.06 -25.39
N GLY A 57 1.50 -12.03 -25.28
CA GLY A 57 0.21 -12.12 -24.59
C GLY A 57 0.02 -11.03 -23.55
N THR A 58 -0.93 -11.24 -22.65
CA THR A 58 -1.23 -10.35 -21.52
C THR A 58 -0.76 -10.98 -20.22
N TYR A 59 -0.15 -10.17 -19.38
CA TYR A 59 0.48 -10.57 -18.14
C TYR A 59 -0.07 -9.74 -16.99
N ILE A 60 -0.05 -10.29 -15.78
CA ILE A 60 -0.21 -9.46 -14.58
C ILE A 60 0.96 -8.48 -14.56
N SER A 61 0.65 -7.21 -14.41
CA SER A 61 1.68 -6.17 -14.37
C SER A 61 2.64 -6.42 -13.20
N ASN A 62 3.94 -6.30 -13.47
CA ASN A 62 4.96 -6.29 -12.40
C ASN A 62 4.96 -4.97 -11.63
N GLN A 63 4.31 -3.94 -12.16
CA GLN A 63 4.09 -2.72 -11.40
C GLN A 63 2.96 -3.01 -10.41
N CYS A 64 3.29 -3.09 -9.12
CA CYS A 64 2.30 -3.02 -8.06
C CYS A 64 1.65 -1.64 -8.12
N TYR A 65 0.66 -1.48 -8.97
CA TYR A 65 -0.22 -0.35 -8.84
C TYR A 65 -1.03 -0.61 -7.58
N SER A 66 -0.68 0.09 -6.51
CA SER A 66 -1.54 0.27 -5.36
C SER A 66 -2.95 0.54 -5.87
N LEU A 67 -3.85 -0.39 -5.64
CA LEU A 67 -5.25 -0.45 -6.13
C LEU A 67 -6.14 0.68 -5.61
N SER A 68 -5.56 1.69 -5.03
CA SER A 68 -6.28 2.90 -4.69
C SER A 68 -5.40 4.12 -4.96
N ALA A 69 -5.93 5.05 -5.72
CA ALA A 69 -5.54 6.45 -5.67
C ALA A 69 -5.55 7.02 -4.22
N ARG A 70 -5.75 6.18 -3.23
CA ARG A 70 -5.94 6.50 -1.81
C ARG A 70 -4.74 6.21 -0.91
N CYS A 71 -3.78 5.38 -1.36
CA CYS A 71 -2.57 5.10 -0.59
C CYS A 71 -1.33 5.42 -1.43
N ARG A 72 -1.08 6.71 -1.65
CA ARG A 72 0.19 7.14 -2.23
C ARG A 72 1.30 6.85 -1.24
N SER A 73 2.42 6.28 -1.73
CA SER A 73 3.63 6.20 -0.91
C SER A 73 4.07 7.62 -0.51
N PHE A 74 4.78 7.74 0.59
CA PHE A 74 5.32 9.04 1.01
C PHE A 74 6.12 9.71 -0.11
N SER A 75 6.96 8.94 -0.80
CA SER A 75 7.76 9.45 -1.92
C SER A 75 6.90 10.00 -3.06
N SER A 76 5.84 9.28 -3.42
CA SER A 76 4.88 9.72 -4.43
C SER A 76 4.13 10.98 -4.00
N GLU A 77 3.76 11.06 -2.72
CA GLU A 77 3.09 12.24 -2.16
C GLU A 77 4.00 13.48 -2.17
N MET A 78 5.27 13.35 -1.77
CA MET A 78 6.23 14.46 -1.80
C MET A 78 6.47 14.94 -3.23
N LYS A 79 6.72 14.04 -4.18
CA LYS A 79 6.88 14.37 -5.60
C LYS A 79 5.66 15.10 -6.18
N SER A 80 4.44 14.67 -5.80
CA SER A 80 3.21 15.35 -6.24
C SER A 80 3.07 16.78 -5.71
N ARG A 81 3.79 17.12 -4.65
CA ARG A 81 3.88 18.46 -4.07
C ARG A 81 5.08 19.26 -4.59
N GLY A 82 5.86 18.69 -5.50
CA GLY A 82 7.09 19.30 -6.03
C GLY A 82 8.27 19.26 -5.06
N LEU A 83 8.21 18.40 -4.03
CA LEU A 83 9.26 18.24 -3.03
C LEU A 83 10.10 16.99 -3.32
N GLU A 84 11.40 17.04 -3.06
CA GLU A 84 12.28 15.89 -3.17
C GLU A 84 12.19 15.02 -1.91
N PRO A 85 11.68 13.76 -2.01
CA PRO A 85 11.54 12.89 -0.86
C PRO A 85 12.89 12.31 -0.44
N ARG A 86 13.20 12.38 0.85
CA ARG A 86 14.33 11.71 1.48
C ARG A 86 13.90 10.97 2.74
N ASN A 87 14.64 9.92 3.08
CA ASN A 87 14.46 9.19 4.33
C ASN A 87 15.82 9.11 5.04
N LYS A 88 15.82 9.45 6.31
CA LYS A 88 16.97 9.25 7.19
C LYS A 88 16.65 8.11 8.13
N LEU A 89 17.40 7.02 8.01
CA LEU A 89 17.29 5.89 8.93
C LEU A 89 17.80 6.28 10.32
N LEU A 90 17.04 5.98 11.36
CA LEU A 90 17.40 6.37 12.74
C LEU A 90 17.78 5.17 13.60
N VAL A 91 16.99 4.11 13.55
CA VAL A 91 17.18 2.91 14.37
C VAL A 91 16.76 1.70 13.54
N VAL A 92 17.54 0.63 13.60
CA VAL A 92 17.22 -0.69 13.04
C VAL A 92 17.47 -1.74 14.11
N LYS A 93 16.53 -2.63 14.33
CA LYS A 93 16.63 -3.72 15.30
C LYS A 93 15.82 -4.94 14.86
N ILE A 94 16.35 -6.12 15.13
CA ILE A 94 15.59 -7.36 15.12
C ILE A 94 15.13 -7.64 16.55
N ILE A 95 13.82 -7.72 16.74
CA ILE A 95 13.22 -7.96 18.07
C ILE A 95 12.18 -9.06 18.01
N ALA A 96 11.82 -9.62 19.15
CA ALA A 96 10.67 -10.50 19.29
C ALA A 96 9.36 -9.68 19.24
N ALA A 97 8.38 -10.16 18.54
CA ALA A 97 7.05 -9.53 18.47
C ALA A 97 6.37 -9.60 19.83
N ASP A 98 6.00 -8.44 20.36
CA ASP A 98 5.14 -8.30 21.52
C ASP A 98 3.67 -8.58 21.17
N LYS A 99 2.77 -8.48 22.15
CA LYS A 99 1.34 -8.71 21.96
C LYS A 99 0.73 -7.79 20.90
N VAL A 100 1.19 -6.54 20.84
CA VAL A 100 0.67 -5.55 19.89
C VAL A 100 1.15 -5.89 18.47
N SER A 101 2.46 -6.05 18.28
CA SER A 101 3.05 -6.40 16.99
C SER A 101 2.52 -7.75 16.46
N SER A 102 2.39 -8.74 17.35
CA SER A 102 1.80 -10.05 17.02
C SER A 102 0.38 -9.93 16.49
N SER A 103 -0.46 -9.13 17.16
CA SER A 103 -1.85 -8.90 16.74
C SER A 103 -1.94 -8.14 15.41
N LYS A 104 -1.19 -7.03 15.26
CA LYS A 104 -1.21 -6.18 14.05
C LYS A 104 -0.67 -6.93 12.83
N LEU A 105 0.40 -7.69 12.99
CA LEU A 105 1.04 -8.46 11.91
C LEU A 105 0.44 -9.86 11.71
N ARG A 106 -0.50 -10.27 12.59
CA ARG A 106 -1.13 -11.61 12.56
C ARG A 106 -0.10 -12.75 12.53
N ILE A 107 0.93 -12.63 13.38
CA ILE A 107 2.01 -13.61 13.55
C ILE A 107 2.04 -14.14 14.99
N PRO A 108 2.62 -15.32 15.24
CA PRO A 108 2.79 -15.83 16.60
C PRO A 108 3.54 -14.85 17.51
N LEU A 109 3.21 -14.84 18.79
CA LEU A 109 3.95 -14.10 19.80
C LEU A 109 5.43 -14.52 19.78
N ASN A 110 6.34 -13.60 20.04
CA ASN A 110 7.79 -13.81 19.99
C ASN A 110 8.37 -14.13 18.60
N SER A 111 7.59 -14.08 17.52
CA SER A 111 8.16 -14.15 16.16
C SER A 111 9.18 -13.03 15.95
N LYS A 112 10.25 -13.30 15.22
CA LYS A 112 11.25 -12.28 14.91
C LYS A 112 10.69 -11.27 13.91
N ILE A 113 10.78 -9.98 14.24
CA ILE A 113 10.42 -8.86 13.39
C ILE A 113 11.60 -7.92 13.22
N LEU A 114 11.79 -7.42 12.01
CA LEU A 114 12.62 -6.27 11.73
C LEU A 114 11.82 -5.02 12.11
N LYS A 115 12.29 -4.26 13.08
CA LYS A 115 11.71 -2.98 13.49
C LYS A 115 12.70 -1.86 13.26
N PHE A 116 12.28 -0.86 12.51
CA PHE A 116 13.12 0.30 12.25
C PHE A 116 12.31 1.59 12.25
N SER A 117 13.03 2.71 12.35
CA SER A 117 12.40 4.03 12.30
C SER A 117 13.13 4.95 11.35
N ARG A 118 12.36 5.81 10.69
CA ARG A 118 12.85 6.77 9.70
C ARG A 118 12.30 8.17 9.98
N LEU A 119 13.15 9.16 9.78
CA LEU A 119 12.71 10.53 9.60
C LEU A 119 12.49 10.75 8.09
N ARG A 120 11.29 11.16 7.73
CA ARG A 120 10.91 11.41 6.35
C ARG A 120 10.94 12.90 6.07
N LEU A 121 11.69 13.29 5.05
CA LEU A 121 11.94 14.67 4.69
C LEU A 121 11.37 14.99 3.30
N GLY A 122 10.97 16.23 3.13
CA GLY A 122 10.71 16.85 1.84
C GLY A 122 11.62 18.08 1.72
N ASP A 123 12.55 18.09 0.77
CA ASP A 123 13.57 19.16 0.63
C ASP A 123 14.33 19.44 1.95
N GLU A 124 14.82 18.42 2.64
CA GLU A 124 15.51 18.51 3.93
C GLU A 124 14.62 18.91 5.12
N ILE A 125 13.35 19.25 4.91
CA ILE A 125 12.42 19.62 6.00
C ILE A 125 11.79 18.35 6.58
N PRO A 126 11.83 18.14 7.91
CA PRO A 126 11.15 17.04 8.57
C PRO A 126 9.63 17.09 8.35
N MET A 127 9.10 16.11 7.67
CA MET A 127 7.67 16.00 7.36
C MET A 127 6.97 14.98 8.25
N ALA A 128 7.65 13.86 8.53
CA ALA A 128 7.09 12.79 9.35
C ALA A 128 8.16 11.93 10.02
N TYR A 129 7.81 11.38 11.18
CA TYR A 129 8.54 10.30 11.83
C TYR A 129 7.75 9.01 11.66
N GLN A 130 8.40 7.96 11.17
CA GLN A 130 7.77 6.67 10.94
C GLN A 130 8.48 5.56 11.67
N THR A 131 7.70 4.64 12.27
CA THR A 131 8.17 3.33 12.71
C THR A 131 7.55 2.25 11.83
N THR A 132 8.36 1.27 11.45
CA THR A 132 7.95 0.15 10.61
C THR A 132 8.34 -1.17 11.27
N SER A 133 7.45 -2.15 11.19
CA SER A 133 7.69 -3.52 11.65
C SER A 133 7.33 -4.50 10.54
N ILE A 134 8.26 -5.41 10.22
CA ILE A 134 8.11 -6.43 9.16
C ILE A 134 8.52 -7.79 9.74
N PRO A 135 7.71 -8.86 9.60
CA PRO A 135 8.12 -10.21 9.98
C PRO A 135 9.31 -10.69 9.15
N ILE A 136 10.39 -11.11 9.80
CA ILE A 136 11.59 -11.60 9.11
C ILE A 136 11.30 -12.82 8.23
N SER A 137 10.29 -13.62 8.58
CA SER A 137 9.88 -14.78 7.80
C SER A 137 9.41 -14.46 6.37
N TYR A 138 9.11 -13.21 6.08
CA TYR A 138 8.67 -12.78 4.74
C TYR A 138 9.77 -12.11 3.92
N ILE A 139 10.83 -11.70 4.58
CA ILE A 139 11.96 -11.01 3.99
C ILE A 139 13.24 -11.77 4.29
N GLY A 140 14.17 -11.78 3.37
CA GLY A 140 15.53 -12.28 3.61
C GLY A 140 16.43 -11.21 4.21
N ASP A 141 17.72 -11.29 3.91
CA ASP A 141 18.68 -10.30 4.34
C ASP A 141 18.42 -8.95 3.66
N ILE A 142 18.38 -7.90 4.45
CA ILE A 142 18.22 -6.51 4.02
C ILE A 142 19.39 -5.71 4.59
N GLU A 143 20.06 -4.95 3.74
CA GLU A 143 21.07 -3.98 4.15
C GLU A 143 20.40 -2.70 4.67
N GLU A 144 21.00 -2.04 5.65
CA GLU A 144 20.43 -0.81 6.23
C GLU A 144 20.24 0.29 5.17
N ALA A 145 21.16 0.41 4.21
CA ALA A 145 21.06 1.37 3.13
C ALA A 145 19.81 1.17 2.24
N GLU A 146 19.34 -0.07 2.08
CA GLU A 146 18.11 -0.37 1.32
C GLU A 146 16.85 0.15 2.03
N LEU A 147 16.91 0.31 3.36
CA LEU A 147 15.79 0.82 4.17
C LEU A 147 15.62 2.34 4.04
N GLU A 148 16.56 3.07 3.48
CA GLU A 148 16.44 4.50 3.20
C GLU A 148 15.64 4.77 1.91
N GLY A 149 15.49 3.78 1.05
CA GLY A 149 14.71 3.84 -0.18
C GLY A 149 13.20 3.68 0.01
N SER A 150 12.52 3.40 -1.10
CA SER A 150 11.12 2.99 -1.12
C SER A 150 11.00 1.55 -0.65
N LEU A 151 10.29 1.33 0.45
CA LEU A 151 10.05 -0.02 0.97
C LEU A 151 9.15 -0.84 0.05
N GLU A 152 8.18 -0.20 -0.57
CA GLU A 152 7.28 -0.87 -1.50
C GLU A 152 8.07 -1.42 -2.68
N ASP A 153 8.98 -0.61 -3.24
CA ASP A 153 9.86 -1.02 -4.34
C ASP A 153 10.84 -2.13 -3.89
N LEU A 154 11.40 -2.00 -2.69
CA LEU A 154 12.28 -3.02 -2.11
C LEU A 154 11.57 -4.36 -1.95
N LEU A 155 10.37 -4.35 -1.32
CA LEU A 155 9.57 -5.56 -1.12
C LEU A 155 9.20 -6.21 -2.45
N GLN A 156 8.82 -5.41 -3.44
CA GLN A 156 8.46 -5.91 -4.76
C GLN A 156 9.66 -6.45 -5.52
N ASN A 157 10.72 -5.66 -5.65
CA ASN A 157 11.84 -5.97 -6.55
C ASN A 157 12.75 -7.07 -5.99
N LYS A 158 12.97 -7.09 -4.66
CA LYS A 158 13.89 -8.04 -4.02
C LYS A 158 13.18 -9.31 -3.54
N PHE A 159 11.94 -9.20 -3.05
CA PHE A 159 11.23 -10.30 -2.42
C PHE A 159 9.96 -10.76 -3.16
N GLY A 160 9.59 -10.10 -4.25
CA GLY A 160 8.37 -10.42 -5.01
C GLY A 160 7.08 -10.21 -4.20
N ILE A 161 7.12 -9.34 -3.18
CA ILE A 161 6.00 -9.04 -2.31
C ILE A 161 5.30 -7.78 -2.82
N CYS A 162 4.07 -7.94 -3.28
CA CYS A 162 3.25 -6.82 -3.73
C CYS A 162 2.22 -6.46 -2.65
N ILE A 163 2.22 -5.20 -2.22
CA ILE A 163 1.19 -4.68 -1.34
C ILE A 163 -0.08 -4.44 -2.16
N THR A 164 -1.14 -5.17 -1.86
CA THR A 164 -2.43 -5.10 -2.59
C THR A 164 -3.53 -4.42 -1.78
N THR A 165 -3.42 -4.45 -0.46
CA THR A 165 -4.41 -3.88 0.45
C THR A 165 -3.71 -3.22 1.62
N SER A 166 -4.24 -2.07 2.05
CA SER A 166 -3.77 -1.35 3.24
C SER A 166 -4.97 -1.01 4.13
N GLN A 167 -4.92 -1.48 5.37
CA GLN A 167 -5.87 -1.04 6.41
C GLN A 167 -5.24 0.17 7.09
N THR A 168 -5.91 1.31 7.04
CA THR A 168 -5.40 2.57 7.56
C THR A 168 -6.33 3.13 8.63
N GLU A 169 -5.74 3.51 9.75
CA GLU A 169 -6.39 4.25 10.83
C GLU A 169 -5.68 5.61 10.98
N ILE A 170 -6.44 6.67 11.16
CA ILE A 170 -5.94 8.02 11.34
C ILE A 170 -6.49 8.56 12.64
N SER A 171 -5.59 9.04 13.50
CA SER A 171 -5.92 9.65 14.79
C SER A 171 -5.13 10.95 15.00
N GLY A 172 -5.45 11.68 16.06
CA GLY A 172 -4.67 12.81 16.54
C GLY A 172 -3.87 12.43 17.77
N ASP A 173 -2.69 13.01 17.93
CA ASP A 173 -1.85 12.90 19.12
C ASP A 173 -1.08 14.20 19.34
N LEU A 174 -0.56 14.40 20.52
CA LEU A 174 0.32 15.54 20.82
C LEU A 174 1.78 15.10 20.74
N ALA A 175 2.61 15.95 20.12
CA ALA A 175 4.04 15.69 20.04
C ALA A 175 4.66 15.57 21.44
N ASP A 176 5.19 14.41 21.78
CA ASP A 176 6.05 14.23 22.94
C ASP A 176 7.45 14.84 22.70
N GLN A 177 8.33 14.77 23.68
CA GLN A 177 9.69 15.30 23.57
C GLN A 177 10.49 14.68 22.40
N LYS A 178 10.29 13.38 22.13
CA LYS A 178 10.99 12.70 21.05
C LYS A 178 10.47 13.16 19.68
N ILE A 179 9.16 13.18 19.51
CA ILE A 179 8.52 13.60 18.25
C ILE A 179 8.81 15.08 17.98
N SER A 180 8.71 15.93 19.00
CA SER A 180 9.03 17.37 18.92
C SER A 180 10.44 17.60 18.40
N LYS A 181 11.43 16.91 18.98
CA LYS A 181 12.83 17.03 18.57
C LYS A 181 13.06 16.53 17.14
N LEU A 182 12.45 15.40 16.76
CA LEU A 182 12.62 14.80 15.43
C LEU A 182 11.93 15.60 14.31
N LEU A 183 10.77 16.16 14.59
CA LEU A 183 10.00 16.94 13.61
C LEU A 183 10.30 18.44 13.66
N GLU A 184 11.19 18.89 14.57
CA GLU A 184 11.54 20.30 14.75
C GLU A 184 10.29 21.18 14.99
N ILE A 185 9.47 20.73 15.95
CA ILE A 185 8.23 21.40 16.36
C ILE A 185 8.20 21.58 17.87
N ALA A 186 7.33 22.44 18.39
CA ALA A 186 7.16 22.58 19.82
C ALA A 186 6.55 21.34 20.45
N THR A 187 6.88 21.05 21.72
CA THR A 187 6.22 20.00 22.49
C THR A 187 4.73 20.30 22.58
N SER A 188 3.91 19.27 22.59
CA SER A 188 2.45 19.36 22.55
C SER A 188 1.85 19.97 21.26
N THR A 189 2.66 20.13 20.20
CA THR A 189 2.10 20.44 18.87
C THR A 189 1.21 19.30 18.40
N PRO A 190 -0.01 19.57 17.85
CA PRO A 190 -0.86 18.55 17.29
C PRO A 190 -0.19 17.81 16.13
N CYS A 191 -0.24 16.49 16.15
CA CYS A 191 0.24 15.61 15.11
C CYS A 191 -0.90 14.75 14.56
N LEU A 192 -0.91 14.53 13.24
CA LEU A 192 -1.69 13.45 12.65
C LEU A 192 -0.91 12.14 12.79
N VAL A 193 -1.54 11.13 13.35
CA VAL A 193 -0.97 9.79 13.46
C VAL A 193 -1.68 8.88 12.47
N LYS A 194 -0.92 8.36 11.52
CA LYS A 194 -1.40 7.37 10.55
C LYS A 194 -0.82 6.01 10.91
N GLU A 195 -1.67 5.05 11.21
CA GLU A 195 -1.31 3.66 11.41
C GLU A 195 -1.81 2.84 10.22
N THR A 196 -0.92 2.02 9.64
CA THR A 196 -1.23 1.26 8.44
C THR A 196 -0.74 -0.18 8.58
N ILE A 197 -1.61 -1.12 8.28
CA ILE A 197 -1.26 -2.54 8.11
C ILE A 197 -1.35 -2.83 6.62
N ASP A 198 -0.21 -3.13 6.02
CA ASP A 198 -0.10 -3.43 4.60
C ASP A 198 -0.12 -4.94 4.39
N MET A 199 -0.97 -5.40 3.48
CA MET A 199 -1.17 -6.81 3.18
C MET A 199 -0.78 -7.10 1.72
N ASP A 200 -0.22 -8.29 1.53
CA ASP A 200 0.16 -8.76 0.19
C ASP A 200 -1.02 -9.42 -0.57
N GLN A 201 -0.70 -9.91 -1.77
CA GLN A 201 -1.63 -10.63 -2.65
C GLN A 201 -2.21 -11.93 -2.06
N ARG A 202 -1.65 -12.42 -0.94
CA ARG A 202 -2.13 -13.58 -0.18
C ARG A 202 -2.84 -13.18 1.11
N SER A 203 -3.18 -11.89 1.26
CA SER A 203 -3.79 -11.32 2.47
C SER A 203 -2.95 -11.51 3.74
N ARG A 204 -1.63 -11.69 3.63
CA ARG A 204 -0.73 -11.74 4.78
C ARG A 204 -0.39 -10.34 5.21
N SER A 205 -0.41 -10.05 6.50
CA SER A 205 0.05 -8.76 7.05
C SER A 205 1.57 -8.69 6.96
N ILE A 206 2.07 -7.97 5.96
CA ILE A 206 3.51 -7.91 5.64
C ILE A 206 4.20 -6.82 6.43
N MET A 207 3.53 -5.70 6.63
CA MET A 207 4.15 -4.53 7.21
C MET A 207 3.14 -3.77 8.08
N TRP A 208 3.59 -3.34 9.25
CA TRP A 208 2.86 -2.45 10.13
C TRP A 208 3.66 -1.16 10.30
N ASN A 209 3.04 -0.05 9.88
CA ASN A 209 3.60 1.29 9.94
C ASN A 209 2.83 2.14 10.94
N LYS A 210 3.54 2.94 11.73
CA LYS A 210 2.96 4.03 12.51
C LYS A 210 3.75 5.30 12.22
N THR A 211 3.05 6.33 11.76
CA THR A 211 3.67 7.56 11.24
C THR A 211 3.05 8.76 11.90
N TRP A 212 3.88 9.63 12.48
CA TRP A 212 3.50 10.93 13.03
C TRP A 212 3.85 12.02 12.03
N TYR A 213 2.86 12.80 11.62
CA TYR A 213 3.03 13.95 10.73
C TYR A 213 2.82 15.23 11.52
N ASN A 214 3.61 16.25 11.24
CA ASN A 214 3.27 17.60 11.70
C ASN A 214 1.96 18.03 11.00
N ALA A 215 0.90 18.30 11.77
CA ALA A 215 -0.41 18.64 11.26
C ALA A 215 -0.44 19.99 10.51
N ASP A 216 0.50 20.90 10.80
CA ASP A 216 0.63 22.17 10.09
C ASP A 216 1.21 22.01 8.69
N ARG A 217 2.09 21.02 8.51
CA ARG A 217 2.80 20.78 7.24
C ARG A 217 2.15 19.70 6.39
N PHE A 218 1.33 18.83 6.98
CA PHE A 218 0.79 17.67 6.30
C PHE A 218 -0.74 17.55 6.44
N LYS A 219 -1.41 17.43 5.31
CA LYS A 219 -2.86 17.18 5.24
C LYS A 219 -3.11 15.90 4.47
N ILE A 220 -3.96 15.04 5.02
CA ILE A 220 -4.40 13.83 4.33
C ILE A 220 -5.70 14.16 3.60
N ARG A 221 -5.72 13.91 2.29
CA ARG A 221 -6.92 14.06 1.46
C ARG A 221 -7.32 12.70 0.90
N PHE A 222 -8.58 12.42 0.94
CA PHE A 222 -9.16 11.25 0.27
C PHE A 222 -10.53 11.61 -0.28
N ASP A 223 -10.84 11.08 -1.46
CA ASP A 223 -12.16 11.20 -2.06
C ASP A 223 -12.96 9.96 -1.72
N ALA A 224 -14.13 10.15 -1.12
CA ALA A 224 -15.07 9.08 -0.82
C ALA A 224 -16.26 9.15 -1.77
N ALA A 225 -16.55 8.06 -2.48
CA ALA A 225 -17.79 7.95 -3.22
C ALA A 225 -18.93 7.63 -2.22
N CYS A 226 -19.89 8.54 -2.08
CA CYS A 226 -21.10 8.28 -1.33
C CYS A 226 -22.10 7.56 -2.23
N ASN A 227 -22.38 6.29 -1.95
CA ASN A 227 -23.50 5.59 -2.59
C ASN A 227 -24.79 6.16 -2.00
N VAL A 228 -25.45 7.02 -2.72
CA VAL A 228 -26.85 7.40 -2.43
C VAL A 228 -27.68 6.16 -2.73
N ARG A 229 -28.17 5.45 -1.71
CA ARG A 229 -29.23 4.45 -1.89
C ARG A 229 -30.47 5.25 -2.31
N GLU A 230 -30.89 5.10 -3.56
CA GLU A 230 -32.23 5.48 -3.96
C GLU A 230 -33.23 4.66 -3.12
N THR A 231 -33.82 5.27 -2.14
CA THR A 231 -35.02 4.73 -1.49
C THR A 231 -36.13 4.76 -2.56
N LYS A 232 -36.39 3.58 -3.17
CA LYS A 232 -37.60 3.40 -3.93
C LYS A 232 -38.78 3.66 -2.99
N SER A 233 -39.37 4.83 -3.15
CA SER A 233 -40.70 5.10 -2.59
C SER A 233 -41.69 4.13 -3.27
N SER A 234 -42.09 3.11 -2.54
CA SER A 234 -43.26 2.30 -2.91
C SER A 234 -44.49 3.17 -2.69
N ALA A 235 -44.95 3.82 -3.73
CA ALA A 235 -46.29 4.37 -3.75
C ALA A 235 -47.24 3.19 -3.70
N VAL A 236 -47.95 3.07 -2.56
CA VAL A 236 -49.13 2.23 -2.42
C VAL A 236 -50.29 2.95 -3.07
N SER A 237 -50.88 2.33 -4.07
CA SER A 237 -52.21 2.63 -4.58
C SER A 237 -53.19 1.67 -3.98
#